data_5b6446523db6be3ded6d63d14d9c9cac
#
_entry.id   5b6446523db6be3ded6d63d14d9c9cac
#
_cell.length_a   1.000
_cell.length_b   1.000
_cell.length_c   1.000
_cell.angle_alpha   90.00
_cell.angle_beta   90.00
_cell.angle_gamma   90.00
#
_symmetry.space_group_name_H-M   'P 1'
#
loop_
_entity.id
_entity.type
_entity.pdbx_description
1 polymer ?
#
loop_
_entity_poly.entity_id
_entity_poly.type
_entity_poly.pdbx_seq_one_letter_code
_entity_poly.pdbx_strand_id
1 'polypeptide(L)'
;MERVFTDHLGDWKRSCYCGELRVDGVGRELILGGWVQRRRDHGGLIFVDLRDRSGVIQVVFNPEIDPASHEKAKQIRSEDVLAVRGSLTKRPPETVNRELSTGEVELSVRELRLLNASQVPPFLIEDETDANENTRLKYRYLDLRRPQSLGRLLLRYRMTKKIRDYLDSKGFIEVETPVLTKSTPEGARDYLVPSRIYPGKFYALPQSPQLFKQILMVGGLDRYFQIVRCFRDEDLRADRQPEFTQLDMEMSFVQPEDVIDMVEGMMTALFKELKGIELKRPFPRLSWEEAMSRYGTDKPDLRFSLELIDFSSAFKGSQVKVFSGAIEKGGLVKGVKVAGGANLSRKELDDLTAFVSQYGAKGLAWIKFTEGDWQSPIAKFLSEKERGEILGLTGAKSGDILFFVADEPKVVYEALANLRLHLGEKLGLISEKDYSLLWVVDFPLLEYDPEEKRHVSVHHPFTAPLEEDLPLLEKEPLKVRSKAYDLVLNGVEIGGGSVRIHQVELQKQLLGLLGIGAEEAKEKFGFFLEALGFGAPPHGGIAFGIDRMAMILSGARSLRDVIAFPKSQRAVCLLTDAPSSVDARQLKELGIKIALGD
;
A
#
# COMPACT_ATOMS: atom_id res chain seq x y z
N MET A 1 -3.88 -44.66 -13.54
CA MET A 1 -4.31 -45.42 -12.37
C MET A 1 -4.76 -44.43 -11.31
N GLU A 2 -6.02 -44.44 -10.95
CA GLU A 2 -6.53 -43.69 -9.82
C GLU A 2 -5.86 -44.22 -8.54
N ARG A 3 -5.27 -43.27 -7.76
CA ARG A 3 -4.73 -43.59 -6.44
C ARG A 3 -5.90 -43.72 -5.47
N VAL A 4 -6.31 -44.94 -5.18
CA VAL A 4 -7.51 -45.26 -4.37
C VAL A 4 -7.26 -45.25 -2.86
N PHE A 5 -6.02 -45.00 -2.38
CA PHE A 5 -5.70 -45.16 -0.96
C PHE A 5 -5.22 -43.86 -0.34
N THR A 6 -6.08 -43.19 0.42
CA THR A 6 -5.72 -42.23 1.42
C THR A 6 -5.88 -42.85 2.80
N ASP A 7 -4.84 -42.72 3.63
CA ASP A 7 -4.90 -43.13 5.02
C ASP A 7 -5.66 -42.09 5.85
N HIS A 8 -6.16 -42.51 6.99
CA HIS A 8 -6.72 -41.58 7.97
C HIS A 8 -5.63 -41.10 8.93
N LEU A 9 -5.72 -39.83 9.38
CA LEU A 9 -4.83 -39.31 10.40
C LEU A 9 -4.96 -40.10 11.72
N GLY A 10 -6.16 -40.60 12.03
CA GLY A 10 -6.44 -41.37 13.24
C GLY A 10 -6.13 -40.59 14.50
N ASP A 11 -5.46 -41.21 15.44
CA ASP A 11 -5.04 -40.65 16.73
C ASP A 11 -3.72 -39.83 16.67
N TRP A 12 -3.11 -39.71 15.47
CA TRP A 12 -1.84 -38.98 15.34
C TRP A 12 -2.03 -37.50 15.55
N LYS A 13 -1.15 -36.94 16.37
CA LYS A 13 -1.04 -35.50 16.59
C LYS A 13 0.35 -35.04 16.18
N ARG A 14 0.41 -33.96 15.40
CA ARG A 14 1.68 -33.36 15.05
C ARG A 14 2.47 -32.99 16.30
N SER A 15 3.73 -33.42 16.39
CA SER A 15 4.62 -33.15 17.53
C SER A 15 5.15 -31.71 17.51
N CYS A 16 5.51 -31.19 16.33
CA CYS A 16 6.04 -29.85 16.09
C CYS A 16 5.95 -29.49 14.59
N TYR A 17 6.32 -28.29 14.22
CA TYR A 17 6.43 -27.90 12.84
C TYR A 17 7.77 -28.33 12.22
N CYS A 18 7.77 -28.53 10.88
CA CYS A 18 8.93 -29.04 10.12
C CYS A 18 10.17 -28.15 10.27
N GLY A 19 10.00 -26.82 10.10
CA GLY A 19 11.10 -25.86 10.13
C GLY A 19 11.66 -25.55 11.52
N GLU A 20 11.08 -26.08 12.59
CA GLU A 20 11.52 -25.85 13.98
C GLU A 20 12.62 -26.83 14.42
N LEU A 21 12.86 -27.89 13.66
CA LEU A 21 13.76 -28.98 14.05
C LEU A 21 15.23 -28.59 13.95
N ARG A 22 15.98 -28.92 14.99
CA ARG A 22 17.42 -28.65 15.12
C ARG A 22 18.12 -29.86 15.76
N VAL A 23 19.46 -29.78 15.84
CA VAL A 23 20.32 -30.85 16.35
C VAL A 23 20.03 -31.24 17.80
N ASP A 24 19.56 -30.32 18.60
CA ASP A 24 19.17 -30.54 20.01
C ASP A 24 17.97 -31.47 20.19
N GLY A 25 17.17 -31.65 19.11
CA GLY A 25 16.05 -32.59 19.07
C GLY A 25 16.42 -34.01 18.67
N VAL A 26 17.65 -34.32 18.31
CA VAL A 26 18.10 -35.64 17.85
C VAL A 26 17.80 -36.72 18.88
N GLY A 27 17.31 -37.89 18.38
CA GLY A 27 16.88 -39.01 19.18
C GLY A 27 15.39 -38.99 19.57
N ARG A 28 14.67 -37.89 19.34
CA ARG A 28 13.23 -37.82 19.64
C ARG A 28 12.41 -38.56 18.59
N GLU A 29 11.40 -39.30 19.02
CA GLU A 29 10.33 -39.81 18.17
C GLU A 29 9.32 -38.68 17.90
N LEU A 30 9.03 -38.44 16.62
CA LEU A 30 8.21 -37.32 16.18
C LEU A 30 7.16 -37.77 15.18
N ILE A 31 6.01 -37.07 15.21
CA ILE A 31 4.99 -37.14 14.17
C ILE A 31 4.99 -35.78 13.47
N LEU A 32 5.28 -35.76 12.17
CA LEU A 32 5.26 -34.58 11.33
C LEU A 32 4.14 -34.72 10.29
N GLY A 33 3.61 -33.59 9.86
CA GLY A 33 2.61 -33.51 8.79
C GLY A 33 2.86 -32.32 7.87
N GLY A 34 2.76 -32.56 6.56
CA GLY A 34 3.03 -31.50 5.58
C GLY A 34 2.77 -31.94 4.15
N TRP A 35 3.23 -31.12 3.22
CA TRP A 35 3.17 -31.36 1.78
C TRP A 35 4.53 -31.80 1.25
N VAL A 36 4.51 -32.73 0.30
CA VAL A 36 5.73 -33.13 -0.42
C VAL A 36 6.17 -32.02 -1.35
N GLN A 37 7.28 -31.38 -1.04
CA GLN A 37 7.89 -30.41 -1.95
C GLN A 37 8.67 -31.10 -3.06
N ARG A 38 9.52 -32.04 -2.68
CA ARG A 38 10.37 -32.78 -3.62
C ARG A 38 10.56 -34.23 -3.14
N ARG A 39 10.57 -35.19 -4.08
CA ARG A 39 10.94 -36.58 -3.85
C ARG A 39 12.16 -36.93 -4.67
N ARG A 40 13.11 -37.67 -4.09
CA ARG A 40 14.31 -38.17 -4.72
C ARG A 40 14.47 -39.64 -4.35
N ASP A 41 14.95 -40.44 -5.29
CA ASP A 41 15.29 -41.85 -5.12
C ASP A 41 16.79 -41.98 -5.37
N HIS A 42 17.55 -42.46 -4.39
CA HIS A 42 18.99 -42.55 -4.49
C HIS A 42 19.52 -43.70 -3.58
N GLY A 43 20.28 -44.61 -4.18
CA GLY A 43 20.91 -45.70 -3.44
C GLY A 43 19.96 -46.66 -2.72
N GLY A 44 18.72 -46.80 -3.22
CA GLY A 44 17.68 -47.62 -2.59
C GLY A 44 16.96 -46.96 -1.43
N LEU A 45 17.31 -45.73 -1.09
CA LEU A 45 16.61 -44.88 -0.13
C LEU A 45 15.71 -43.86 -0.85
N ILE A 46 14.58 -43.53 -0.27
CA ILE A 46 13.70 -42.47 -0.76
C ILE A 46 13.78 -41.27 0.19
N PHE A 47 14.15 -40.12 -0.38
CA PHE A 47 14.21 -38.86 0.32
C PHE A 47 13.03 -38.01 -0.09
N VAL A 48 12.34 -37.40 0.89
CA VAL A 48 11.25 -36.49 0.66
C VAL A 48 11.51 -35.21 1.46
N ASP A 49 11.47 -34.09 0.76
CA ASP A 49 11.46 -32.76 1.39
C ASP A 49 10.00 -32.47 1.81
N LEU A 50 9.71 -32.61 3.10
CA LEU A 50 8.38 -32.35 3.69
C LEU A 50 8.27 -30.91 4.14
N ARG A 51 7.30 -30.19 3.57
CA ARG A 51 7.10 -28.76 3.81
C ARG A 51 5.85 -28.49 4.61
N ASP A 52 5.94 -27.59 5.57
CA ASP A 52 4.80 -26.94 6.20
C ASP A 52 4.99 -25.41 6.24
N ARG A 53 4.14 -24.68 6.99
CA ARG A 53 4.22 -23.21 7.08
C ARG A 53 5.50 -22.67 7.71
N SER A 54 6.26 -23.49 8.42
CA SER A 54 7.46 -23.07 9.15
C SER A 54 8.75 -23.31 8.36
N GLY A 55 8.67 -24.17 7.34
CA GLY A 55 9.83 -24.54 6.52
C GLY A 55 9.78 -25.99 6.04
N VAL A 56 10.97 -26.53 5.76
CA VAL A 56 11.16 -27.85 5.12
C VAL A 56 12.05 -28.71 6.01
N ILE A 57 11.75 -30.00 6.09
CA ILE A 57 12.60 -31.04 6.69
C ILE A 57 12.76 -32.21 5.70
N GLN A 58 13.95 -32.76 5.59
CA GLN A 58 14.13 -34.01 4.87
C GLN A 58 13.60 -35.17 5.71
N VAL A 59 12.79 -36.04 5.11
CA VAL A 59 12.36 -37.29 5.69
C VAL A 59 12.88 -38.44 4.84
N VAL A 60 13.40 -39.49 5.45
CA VAL A 60 14.11 -40.59 4.79
C VAL A 60 13.37 -41.91 5.02
N PHE A 61 13.04 -42.60 3.93
CA PHE A 61 12.44 -43.91 3.92
C PHE A 61 13.52 -44.92 3.57
N ASN A 62 13.90 -45.74 4.57
CA ASN A 62 14.88 -46.81 4.43
C ASN A 62 14.16 -48.17 4.49
N PRO A 63 14.30 -49.05 3.46
CA PRO A 63 13.66 -50.35 3.45
C PRO A 63 14.14 -51.27 4.57
N GLU A 64 15.33 -51.06 5.12
CA GLU A 64 15.86 -51.79 6.26
C GLU A 64 15.19 -51.42 7.59
N ILE A 65 14.64 -50.21 7.69
CA ILE A 65 13.95 -49.71 8.90
C ILE A 65 12.47 -50.02 8.85
N ASP A 66 11.80 -49.68 7.72
CA ASP A 66 10.39 -50.00 7.48
C ASP A 66 10.13 -50.23 6.00
N PRO A 67 10.11 -51.52 5.56
CA PRO A 67 9.84 -51.87 4.17
C PRO A 67 8.48 -51.41 3.66
N ALA A 68 7.46 -51.36 4.54
CA ALA A 68 6.09 -51.00 4.16
C ALA A 68 5.99 -49.49 3.81
N SER A 69 6.53 -48.63 4.65
CA SER A 69 6.59 -47.17 4.36
C SER A 69 7.48 -46.88 3.16
N HIS A 70 8.61 -47.61 2.99
CA HIS A 70 9.46 -47.43 1.82
C HIS A 70 8.74 -47.79 0.52
N GLU A 71 8.03 -48.93 0.46
CA GLU A 71 7.24 -49.31 -0.72
C GLU A 71 6.14 -48.30 -1.03
N LYS A 72 5.45 -47.80 -0.01
CA LYS A 72 4.44 -46.76 -0.12
C LYS A 72 5.04 -45.43 -0.62
N ALA A 73 6.24 -45.10 -0.15
CA ALA A 73 6.95 -43.86 -0.54
C ALA A 73 7.32 -43.82 -2.03
N LYS A 74 7.43 -44.97 -2.72
CA LYS A 74 7.64 -45.01 -4.17
C LYS A 74 6.51 -44.35 -4.98
N GLN A 75 5.31 -44.32 -4.42
CA GLN A 75 4.13 -43.75 -5.08
C GLN A 75 3.89 -42.30 -4.78
N ILE A 76 4.63 -41.67 -3.83
CA ILE A 76 4.51 -40.28 -3.43
C ILE A 76 4.85 -39.35 -4.60
N ARG A 77 4.05 -38.30 -4.77
CA ARG A 77 4.26 -37.20 -5.75
C ARG A 77 4.35 -35.85 -5.05
N SER A 78 4.82 -34.86 -5.81
CA SER A 78 4.82 -33.47 -5.35
C SER A 78 3.43 -33.03 -4.92
N GLU A 79 3.37 -32.28 -3.83
CA GLU A 79 2.19 -31.72 -3.18
C GLU A 79 1.23 -32.75 -2.56
N ASP A 80 1.57 -34.05 -2.54
CA ASP A 80 0.84 -35.02 -1.71
C ASP A 80 0.92 -34.62 -0.23
N VAL A 81 -0.14 -34.85 0.52
CA VAL A 81 -0.21 -34.58 1.96
C VAL A 81 0.16 -35.80 2.75
N LEU A 82 1.22 -35.71 3.54
CA LEU A 82 1.75 -36.79 4.34
C LEU A 82 1.64 -36.53 5.83
N ALA A 83 1.48 -37.61 6.60
CA ALA A 83 1.91 -37.68 8.00
C ALA A 83 2.97 -38.78 8.12
N VAL A 84 4.06 -38.49 8.82
CA VAL A 84 5.17 -39.41 9.04
C VAL A 84 5.50 -39.50 10.52
N ARG A 85 5.76 -40.73 11.01
CA ARG A 85 6.31 -40.96 12.35
C ARG A 85 7.73 -41.50 12.20
N GLY A 86 8.67 -41.02 12.99
CA GLY A 86 10.04 -41.48 12.93
C GLY A 86 10.95 -40.80 13.97
N SER A 87 12.20 -41.21 13.94
CA SER A 87 13.24 -40.66 14.84
C SER A 87 14.00 -39.53 14.15
N LEU A 88 14.20 -38.41 14.83
CA LEU A 88 15.06 -37.34 14.35
C LEU A 88 16.53 -37.76 14.47
N THR A 89 17.27 -37.70 13.36
CA THR A 89 18.67 -38.07 13.26
C THR A 89 19.51 -36.95 12.70
N LYS A 90 20.83 -36.94 12.98
CA LYS A 90 21.78 -36.07 12.29
C LYS A 90 22.00 -36.59 10.88
N ARG A 91 22.09 -35.67 9.92
CA ARG A 91 22.58 -36.01 8.59
C ARG A 91 24.08 -36.32 8.63
N PRO A 92 24.55 -37.25 7.78
CA PRO A 92 25.98 -37.41 7.53
C PRO A 92 26.60 -36.06 7.13
N PRO A 93 27.85 -35.75 7.60
CA PRO A 93 28.47 -34.46 7.36
C PRO A 93 28.51 -34.01 5.89
N GLU A 94 28.67 -34.98 4.98
CA GLU A 94 28.73 -34.76 3.52
C GLU A 94 27.36 -34.46 2.90
N THR A 95 26.24 -34.72 3.62
CA THR A 95 24.87 -34.44 3.13
C THR A 95 24.20 -33.29 3.83
N VAL A 96 24.92 -32.59 4.72
CA VAL A 96 24.40 -31.38 5.39
C VAL A 96 24.06 -30.30 4.37
N ASN A 97 22.83 -29.82 4.39
CA ASN A 97 22.37 -28.72 3.52
C ASN A 97 22.33 -27.41 4.27
N ARG A 98 23.31 -26.55 4.04
CA ARG A 98 23.44 -25.24 4.71
C ARG A 98 22.40 -24.20 4.28
N GLU A 99 21.68 -24.44 3.19
CA GLU A 99 20.61 -23.55 2.71
C GLU A 99 19.30 -23.73 3.49
N LEU A 100 19.15 -24.88 4.16
CA LEU A 100 17.98 -25.16 4.99
C LEU A 100 18.29 -24.97 6.48
N SER A 101 17.42 -24.29 7.19
CA SER A 101 17.54 -24.13 8.65
C SER A 101 17.52 -25.46 9.42
N THR A 102 16.96 -26.50 8.81
CA THR A 102 16.90 -27.88 9.33
C THR A 102 17.96 -28.80 8.71
N GLY A 103 18.87 -28.24 7.91
CA GLY A 103 19.75 -29.01 7.03
C GLY A 103 20.78 -29.90 7.69
N GLU A 104 20.97 -29.80 9.01
CA GLU A 104 21.83 -30.69 9.81
C GLU A 104 21.11 -31.95 10.30
N VAL A 105 19.76 -31.99 10.19
CA VAL A 105 18.92 -33.07 10.70
C VAL A 105 17.99 -33.61 9.62
N GLU A 106 17.51 -34.83 9.83
CA GLU A 106 16.52 -35.50 9.00
C GLU A 106 15.66 -36.43 9.85
N LEU A 107 14.44 -36.74 9.40
CA LEU A 107 13.58 -37.70 10.09
C LEU A 107 13.73 -39.06 9.43
N SER A 108 14.22 -40.06 10.16
CA SER A 108 14.22 -41.45 9.76
C SER A 108 12.83 -42.06 9.99
N VAL A 109 12.10 -42.35 8.92
CA VAL A 109 10.68 -42.70 8.96
C VAL A 109 10.51 -44.18 9.35
N ARG A 110 9.54 -44.44 10.24
CA ARG A 110 9.09 -45.75 10.67
C ARG A 110 7.65 -46.04 10.29
N GLU A 111 6.86 -45.02 10.02
CA GLU A 111 5.47 -45.18 9.57
C GLU A 111 5.05 -44.01 8.71
N LEU A 112 4.43 -44.31 7.57
CA LEU A 112 3.93 -43.32 6.60
C LEU A 112 2.42 -43.43 6.46
N ARG A 113 1.73 -42.29 6.56
CA ARG A 113 0.32 -42.11 6.16
C ARG A 113 0.22 -41.12 5.01
N LEU A 114 -0.32 -41.58 3.88
CA LEU A 114 -0.69 -40.69 2.76
C LEU A 114 -2.11 -40.18 3.04
N LEU A 115 -2.21 -38.95 3.51
CA LEU A 115 -3.49 -38.36 3.92
C LEU A 115 -4.33 -37.85 2.74
N ASN A 116 -3.66 -37.36 1.70
CA ASN A 116 -4.33 -36.95 0.47
C ASN A 116 -3.37 -36.95 -0.70
N ALA A 117 -3.85 -37.41 -1.85
CA ALA A 117 -3.08 -37.38 -3.10
C ALA A 117 -3.37 -36.12 -3.89
N SER A 118 -2.32 -35.42 -4.31
CA SER A 118 -2.44 -34.20 -5.09
C SER A 118 -2.63 -34.50 -6.59
N GLN A 119 -3.40 -33.64 -7.24
CA GLN A 119 -3.31 -33.49 -8.69
C GLN A 119 -2.01 -32.77 -9.06
N VAL A 120 -1.63 -32.79 -10.32
CA VAL A 120 -0.47 -32.02 -10.81
C VAL A 120 -0.80 -30.54 -10.69
N PRO A 121 -0.03 -29.77 -9.90
CA PRO A 121 -0.26 -28.33 -9.79
C PRO A 121 -0.08 -27.61 -11.14
N PRO A 122 -0.84 -26.53 -11.40
CA PRO A 122 -0.71 -25.78 -12.64
C PRO A 122 0.60 -24.96 -12.75
N PHE A 123 1.36 -24.86 -11.68
CA PHE A 123 2.69 -24.27 -11.60
C PHE A 123 3.49 -24.86 -10.43
N LEU A 124 4.80 -24.71 -10.46
CA LEU A 124 5.67 -25.15 -9.37
C LEU A 124 5.50 -24.23 -8.14
N ILE A 125 5.51 -24.83 -6.95
CA ILE A 125 5.38 -24.12 -5.67
C ILE A 125 6.78 -23.61 -5.26
N GLU A 126 7.32 -22.70 -6.06
CA GLU A 126 8.64 -22.09 -5.90
C GLU A 126 8.54 -20.58 -6.07
N ASP A 127 9.46 -19.80 -5.47
CA ASP A 127 9.40 -18.34 -5.53
C ASP A 127 9.70 -17.81 -6.93
N GLU A 128 10.60 -18.46 -7.66
CA GLU A 128 10.84 -18.20 -9.08
C GLU A 128 9.86 -19.01 -9.93
N THR A 129 8.70 -18.44 -10.20
CA THR A 129 7.69 -19.08 -11.05
C THR A 129 7.41 -18.23 -12.29
N ASP A 130 7.23 -18.88 -13.44
CA ASP A 130 6.79 -18.30 -14.70
C ASP A 130 5.26 -18.13 -14.81
N ALA A 131 4.52 -18.61 -13.81
CA ALA A 131 3.08 -18.50 -13.77
C ALA A 131 2.63 -17.03 -13.74
N ASN A 132 1.78 -16.66 -14.70
CA ASN A 132 1.21 -15.33 -14.75
C ASN A 132 0.31 -15.05 -13.52
N GLU A 133 0.05 -13.76 -13.25
CA GLU A 133 -0.71 -13.33 -12.09
C GLU A 133 -2.12 -13.96 -12.03
N ASN A 134 -2.83 -14.03 -13.16
CA ASN A 134 -4.19 -14.57 -13.19
C ASN A 134 -4.22 -16.06 -12.79
N THR A 135 -3.25 -16.84 -13.24
CA THR A 135 -3.11 -18.26 -12.84
C THR A 135 -2.85 -18.36 -11.34
N ARG A 136 -1.96 -17.54 -10.80
CA ARG A 136 -1.66 -17.51 -9.36
C ARG A 136 -2.87 -17.07 -8.52
N LEU A 137 -3.67 -16.12 -9.00
CA LEU A 137 -4.88 -15.66 -8.33
C LEU A 137 -6.01 -16.70 -8.39
N LYS A 138 -6.14 -17.43 -9.51
CA LYS A 138 -7.11 -18.52 -9.66
C LYS A 138 -6.80 -19.68 -8.72
N TYR A 139 -5.54 -20.07 -8.62
CA TYR A 139 -5.06 -21.12 -7.73
C TYR A 139 -4.36 -20.55 -6.49
N ARG A 140 -4.95 -19.50 -5.91
CA ARG A 140 -4.33 -18.73 -4.82
C ARG A 140 -3.91 -19.59 -3.63
N TYR A 141 -4.65 -20.63 -3.30
CA TYR A 141 -4.30 -21.59 -2.24
C TYR A 141 -3.00 -22.36 -2.51
N LEU A 142 -2.59 -22.50 -3.77
CA LEU A 142 -1.27 -23.04 -4.13
C LEU A 142 -0.20 -21.94 -4.06
N ASP A 143 -0.49 -20.76 -4.60
CA ASP A 143 0.42 -19.62 -4.54
C ASP A 143 0.78 -19.23 -3.09
N LEU A 144 -0.16 -19.36 -2.15
CA LEU A 144 0.05 -19.13 -0.73
C LEU A 144 0.97 -20.17 -0.05
N ARG A 145 1.27 -21.31 -0.69
CA ARG A 145 2.27 -22.28 -0.21
C ARG A 145 3.70 -21.85 -0.52
N ARG A 146 3.91 -20.89 -1.42
CA ARG A 146 5.22 -20.36 -1.77
C ARG A 146 5.80 -19.59 -0.58
N PRO A 147 7.10 -19.77 -0.25
CA PRO A 147 7.73 -19.10 0.90
C PRO A 147 7.55 -17.58 0.89
N GLN A 148 7.72 -16.92 -0.25
CA GLN A 148 7.55 -15.48 -0.40
C GLN A 148 6.11 -15.03 -0.13
N SER A 149 5.12 -15.71 -0.70
CA SER A 149 3.70 -15.37 -0.51
C SER A 149 3.26 -15.57 0.94
N LEU A 150 3.67 -16.69 1.54
CA LEU A 150 3.41 -16.97 2.96
C LEU A 150 4.12 -15.96 3.86
N GLY A 151 5.39 -15.64 3.57
CA GLY A 151 6.20 -14.66 4.31
C GLY A 151 5.56 -13.29 4.37
N ARG A 152 4.93 -12.83 3.27
CA ARG A 152 4.19 -11.57 3.19
C ARG A 152 2.96 -11.56 4.11
N LEU A 153 2.20 -12.65 4.15
CA LEU A 153 1.06 -12.77 5.08
C LEU A 153 1.50 -12.84 6.54
N LEU A 154 2.60 -13.53 6.84
CA LEU A 154 3.18 -13.57 8.18
C LEU A 154 3.71 -12.20 8.62
N LEU A 155 4.34 -11.44 7.71
CA LEU A 155 4.75 -10.06 7.99
C LEU A 155 3.54 -9.20 8.31
N ARG A 156 2.49 -9.27 7.49
CA ARG A 156 1.22 -8.55 7.74
C ARG A 156 0.63 -8.91 9.11
N TYR A 157 0.59 -10.19 9.46
CA TYR A 157 0.12 -10.65 10.77
C TYR A 157 0.96 -10.06 11.91
N ARG A 158 2.29 -10.11 11.82
CA ARG A 158 3.18 -9.55 12.85
C ARG A 158 3.00 -8.03 12.96
N MET A 159 2.86 -7.34 11.85
CA MET A 159 2.60 -5.91 11.79
C MET A 159 1.32 -5.54 12.53
N THR A 160 0.21 -6.18 12.20
CA THR A 160 -1.09 -5.89 12.83
C THR A 160 -1.12 -6.26 14.31
N LYS A 161 -0.45 -7.35 14.69
CA LYS A 161 -0.28 -7.70 16.09
C LYS A 161 0.51 -6.63 16.85
N LYS A 162 1.64 -6.18 16.32
CA LYS A 162 2.48 -5.16 16.95
C LYS A 162 1.77 -3.81 17.07
N ILE A 163 0.95 -3.45 16.08
CA ILE A 163 0.09 -2.24 16.14
C ILE A 163 -0.86 -2.34 17.34
N ARG A 164 -1.58 -3.46 17.49
CA ARG A 164 -2.49 -3.67 18.63
C ARG A 164 -1.75 -3.60 19.97
N ASP A 165 -0.64 -4.32 20.09
CA ASP A 165 0.16 -4.34 21.32
C ASP A 165 0.66 -2.91 21.69
N TYR A 166 1.04 -2.12 20.69
CA TYR A 166 1.50 -0.74 20.90
C TYR A 166 0.35 0.18 21.34
N LEU A 167 -0.78 0.15 20.62
CA LEU A 167 -1.91 1.03 20.91
C LEU A 167 -2.58 0.69 22.25
N ASP A 168 -2.71 -0.59 22.59
CA ASP A 168 -3.17 -1.04 23.90
C ASP A 168 -2.25 -0.48 25.02
N SER A 169 -0.94 -0.57 24.85
CA SER A 169 0.04 0.01 25.80
C SER A 169 -0.07 1.53 25.97
N LYS A 170 -0.75 2.21 25.04
CA LYS A 170 -1.00 3.66 25.04
C LYS A 170 -2.42 4.03 25.50
N GLY A 171 -3.20 3.03 25.94
CA GLY A 171 -4.55 3.23 26.45
C GLY A 171 -5.61 3.41 25.37
N PHE A 172 -5.34 2.95 24.14
CA PHE A 172 -6.36 2.89 23.10
C PHE A 172 -7.25 1.66 23.27
N ILE A 173 -8.50 1.81 22.96
CA ILE A 173 -9.52 0.76 23.01
C ILE A 173 -9.90 0.38 21.58
N GLU A 174 -9.79 -0.92 21.25
CA GLU A 174 -10.25 -1.42 19.94
C GLU A 174 -11.78 -1.60 19.99
N VAL A 175 -12.51 -0.87 19.12
CA VAL A 175 -13.97 -0.94 19.04
C VAL A 175 -14.41 -1.19 17.61
N GLU A 176 -15.23 -2.20 17.39
CA GLU A 176 -15.84 -2.49 16.11
C GLU A 176 -16.98 -1.51 15.80
N THR A 177 -17.02 -1.04 14.55
CA THR A 177 -18.08 -0.18 14.02
C THR A 177 -18.92 -0.95 13.00
N PRO A 178 -20.18 -0.52 12.75
CA PRO A 178 -21.05 -1.22 11.81
C PRO A 178 -20.47 -1.33 10.40
N VAL A 179 -20.64 -2.50 9.77
CA VAL A 179 -20.36 -2.73 8.34
C VAL A 179 -21.59 -2.41 7.49
N LEU A 180 -22.81 -2.64 7.99
CA LEU A 180 -24.04 -2.23 7.34
C LEU A 180 -24.42 -0.82 7.83
N THR A 181 -24.05 0.19 7.06
CA THR A 181 -24.22 1.61 7.43
C THR A 181 -25.22 2.31 6.52
N LYS A 182 -25.48 3.57 6.79
CA LYS A 182 -26.15 4.48 5.88
C LYS A 182 -25.17 4.96 4.81
N SER A 183 -25.64 5.13 3.56
CA SER A 183 -24.85 5.78 2.52
C SER A 183 -24.52 7.22 2.93
N THR A 184 -23.23 7.52 2.95
CA THR A 184 -22.69 8.86 3.26
C THR A 184 -21.59 9.17 2.26
N PRO A 185 -21.65 10.27 1.51
CA PRO A 185 -20.66 10.60 0.50
C PRO A 185 -19.34 11.01 1.16
N GLU A 186 -18.31 10.17 1.03
CA GLU A 186 -16.94 10.40 1.54
C GLU A 186 -15.88 10.45 0.42
N GLY A 187 -16.30 10.67 -0.83
CA GLY A 187 -15.39 10.81 -1.97
C GLY A 187 -15.46 9.68 -3.01
N ALA A 188 -15.68 8.42 -2.60
CA ALA A 188 -15.87 7.29 -3.50
C ALA A 188 -17.36 6.93 -3.65
N ARG A 189 -17.69 6.04 -4.60
CA ARG A 189 -19.03 5.44 -4.66
C ARG A 189 -19.16 4.34 -3.63
N ASP A 190 -20.35 4.22 -3.04
CA ASP A 190 -20.66 3.19 -2.06
C ASP A 190 -21.07 1.87 -2.73
N TYR A 191 -20.66 0.75 -2.14
CA TYR A 191 -21.29 -0.54 -2.41
C TYR A 191 -22.60 -0.63 -1.65
N LEU A 192 -23.73 -0.85 -2.34
CA LEU A 192 -25.07 -0.89 -1.77
C LEU A 192 -25.51 -2.33 -1.50
N VAL A 193 -26.13 -2.54 -0.34
CA VAL A 193 -26.70 -3.81 0.08
C VAL A 193 -28.21 -3.63 0.30
N PRO A 194 -29.09 -4.25 -0.51
CA PRO A 194 -30.53 -4.09 -0.39
C PRO A 194 -31.08 -4.69 0.92
N SER A 195 -32.05 -4.00 1.53
CA SER A 195 -32.70 -4.49 2.74
C SER A 195 -33.92 -5.34 2.38
N ARG A 196 -33.95 -6.61 2.83
CA ARG A 196 -35.12 -7.48 2.68
C ARG A 196 -36.30 -7.04 3.58
N ILE A 197 -36.02 -6.43 4.74
CA ILE A 197 -37.02 -6.03 5.71
C ILE A 197 -37.69 -4.71 5.32
N TYR A 198 -36.92 -3.82 4.66
CA TYR A 198 -37.41 -2.50 4.22
C TYR A 198 -37.28 -2.38 2.69
N PRO A 199 -38.32 -2.83 1.93
CA PRO A 199 -38.28 -2.80 0.47
C PRO A 199 -37.97 -1.40 -0.06
N GLY A 200 -37.07 -1.31 -1.05
CA GLY A 200 -36.61 -0.05 -1.64
C GLY A 200 -35.59 0.73 -0.82
N LYS A 201 -35.17 0.22 0.36
CA LYS A 201 -34.08 0.79 1.15
C LYS A 201 -32.83 -0.07 1.08
N PHE A 202 -31.67 0.60 1.21
CA PHE A 202 -30.36 -0.02 1.12
C PHE A 202 -29.51 0.35 2.34
N TYR A 203 -28.68 -0.60 2.76
CA TYR A 203 -27.46 -0.31 3.50
C TYR A 203 -26.34 0.02 2.53
N ALA A 204 -25.31 0.73 2.99
CA ALA A 204 -24.05 0.89 2.30
C ALA A 204 -22.92 0.21 3.08
N LEU A 205 -21.93 -0.33 2.37
CA LEU A 205 -20.69 -0.78 2.99
C LEU A 205 -19.80 0.45 3.27
N PRO A 206 -19.13 0.55 4.43
CA PRO A 206 -18.43 1.76 4.85
C PRO A 206 -17.16 1.99 4.02
N GLN A 207 -16.96 3.23 3.58
CA GLN A 207 -15.70 3.66 2.96
C GLN A 207 -14.59 3.83 4.00
N SER A 208 -14.96 4.18 5.23
CA SER A 208 -14.15 4.27 6.44
C SER A 208 -15.08 4.33 7.67
N PRO A 209 -14.58 4.13 8.91
CA PRO A 209 -15.37 4.33 10.13
C PRO A 209 -15.42 5.80 10.58
N GLN A 210 -15.19 6.79 9.68
CA GLN A 210 -14.93 8.20 10.01
C GLN A 210 -15.98 8.82 10.92
N LEU A 211 -17.27 8.67 10.62
CA LEU A 211 -18.33 9.27 11.43
C LEU A 211 -18.46 8.57 12.79
N PHE A 212 -18.36 7.26 12.82
CA PHE A 212 -18.48 6.48 14.05
C PHE A 212 -17.34 6.73 15.03
N LYS A 213 -16.10 6.84 14.55
CA LYS A 213 -14.96 7.12 15.44
C LYS A 213 -15.06 8.51 16.08
N GLN A 214 -15.57 9.52 15.36
CA GLN A 214 -15.85 10.83 15.93
C GLN A 214 -17.00 10.78 16.96
N ILE A 215 -18.06 10.03 16.69
CA ILE A 215 -19.17 9.82 17.65
C ILE A 215 -18.65 9.10 18.91
N LEU A 216 -17.70 8.18 18.79
CA LEU A 216 -17.08 7.55 19.96
C LEU A 216 -16.31 8.55 20.82
N MET A 217 -15.73 9.61 20.22
CA MET A 217 -15.11 10.70 20.99
C MET A 217 -16.18 11.52 21.73
N VAL A 218 -17.32 11.81 21.09
CA VAL A 218 -18.48 12.44 21.76
C VAL A 218 -18.99 11.55 22.88
N GLY A 219 -18.96 10.22 22.70
CA GLY A 219 -19.30 9.21 23.70
C GLY A 219 -18.31 9.07 24.86
N GLY A 220 -17.21 9.83 24.86
CA GLY A 220 -16.22 9.85 25.94
C GLY A 220 -15.23 8.68 25.94
N LEU A 221 -15.04 8.01 24.80
CA LEU A 221 -14.08 6.89 24.70
C LEU A 221 -12.61 7.34 24.78
N ASP A 222 -12.33 8.59 24.45
CA ASP A 222 -11.02 9.27 24.48
C ASP A 222 -9.96 8.77 23.48
N ARG A 223 -9.71 7.46 23.42
CA ARG A 223 -8.70 6.86 22.53
C ARG A 223 -9.27 5.60 21.90
N TYR A 224 -9.55 5.68 20.63
CA TYR A 224 -10.12 4.62 19.81
C TYR A 224 -9.12 4.16 18.75
N PHE A 225 -9.15 2.87 18.45
CA PHE A 225 -8.63 2.35 17.20
C PHE A 225 -9.45 1.17 16.70
N GLN A 226 -9.29 0.86 15.41
CA GLN A 226 -9.85 -0.35 14.81
C GLN A 226 -9.01 -0.77 13.59
N ILE A 227 -8.76 -2.06 13.45
CA ILE A 227 -8.26 -2.62 12.18
C ILE A 227 -9.48 -3.09 11.40
N VAL A 228 -9.91 -2.28 10.42
CA VAL A 228 -11.23 -2.36 9.79
C VAL A 228 -11.16 -2.62 8.29
N ARG A 229 -12.16 -3.35 7.76
CA ARG A 229 -12.37 -3.46 6.31
C ARG A 229 -13.13 -2.25 5.81
N CYS A 230 -12.60 -1.65 4.75
CA CYS A 230 -13.18 -0.52 4.04
C CYS A 230 -13.50 -0.92 2.61
N PHE A 231 -14.51 -0.30 2.02
CA PHE A 231 -15.05 -0.63 0.70
C PHE A 231 -15.19 0.63 -0.14
N ARG A 232 -14.63 0.66 -1.35
CA ARG A 232 -14.75 1.79 -2.26
C ARG A 232 -14.94 1.29 -3.68
N ASP A 233 -16.02 1.72 -4.33
CA ASP A 233 -16.27 1.42 -5.74
C ASP A 233 -15.61 2.48 -6.61
N GLU A 234 -14.34 2.28 -6.89
CA GLU A 234 -13.48 3.15 -7.68
C GLU A 234 -12.79 2.37 -8.79
N ASP A 235 -12.25 3.09 -9.78
CA ASP A 235 -11.41 2.50 -10.81
C ASP A 235 -10.15 1.87 -10.19
N LEU A 236 -9.92 0.60 -10.50
CA LEU A 236 -8.82 -0.16 -9.91
C LEU A 236 -7.49 0.16 -10.60
N ARG A 237 -6.49 0.42 -9.77
CA ARG A 237 -5.09 0.57 -10.16
C ARG A 237 -4.25 -0.49 -9.45
N ALA A 238 -2.93 -0.52 -9.71
CA ALA A 238 -2.03 -1.46 -9.06
C ALA A 238 -2.00 -1.33 -7.52
N ASP A 239 -2.26 -0.14 -7.01
CA ASP A 239 -2.28 0.27 -5.61
C ASP A 239 -3.68 0.47 -5.03
N ARG A 240 -4.75 -0.03 -5.70
CA ARG A 240 -6.14 0.05 -5.24
C ARG A 240 -6.83 -1.30 -5.30
N GLN A 241 -7.70 -1.54 -4.31
CA GLN A 241 -8.59 -2.69 -4.23
C GLN A 241 -9.98 -2.21 -3.82
N PRO A 242 -11.08 -2.83 -4.30
CA PRO A 242 -12.44 -2.42 -3.94
C PRO A 242 -12.76 -2.66 -2.47
N GLU A 243 -12.03 -3.56 -1.84
CA GLU A 243 -12.04 -3.82 -0.41
C GLU A 243 -10.60 -3.90 0.11
N PHE A 244 -10.32 -3.18 1.17
CA PHE A 244 -8.98 -3.07 1.76
C PHE A 244 -9.05 -2.91 3.27
N THR A 245 -7.91 -2.97 3.93
CA THR A 245 -7.85 -2.88 5.40
C THR A 245 -7.18 -1.58 5.82
N GLN A 246 -7.80 -0.85 6.73
CA GLN A 246 -7.22 0.30 7.40
C GLN A 246 -6.96 0.00 8.89
N LEU A 247 -5.94 0.64 9.44
CA LEU A 247 -5.88 1.00 10.84
C LEU A 247 -6.50 2.38 10.95
N ASP A 248 -7.57 2.52 11.68
CA ASP A 248 -8.20 3.80 12.01
C ASP A 248 -7.98 4.12 13.48
N MET A 249 -7.59 5.38 13.77
CA MET A 249 -7.34 5.87 15.12
C MET A 249 -8.01 7.23 15.32
N GLU A 250 -8.50 7.49 16.55
CA GLU A 250 -9.05 8.79 16.94
C GLU A 250 -8.74 9.05 18.42
N MET A 251 -8.44 10.31 18.76
CA MET A 251 -8.08 10.76 20.10
C MET A 251 -8.81 12.05 20.44
N SER A 252 -9.29 12.20 21.70
CA SER A 252 -9.88 13.43 22.24
C SER A 252 -8.83 14.33 22.87
N PHE A 253 -9.11 15.65 22.91
CA PHE A 253 -8.30 16.70 23.55
C PHE A 253 -6.87 16.79 23.01
N VAL A 254 -6.73 16.73 21.67
CA VAL A 254 -5.44 16.71 20.98
C VAL A 254 -5.31 17.79 19.92
N GLN A 255 -4.06 18.16 19.65
CA GLN A 255 -3.61 18.96 18.51
C GLN A 255 -2.87 18.05 17.50
N PRO A 256 -2.52 18.50 16.30
CA PRO A 256 -1.79 17.71 15.30
C PRO A 256 -0.52 17.04 15.86
N GLU A 257 0.24 17.75 16.69
CA GLU A 257 1.49 17.29 17.28
C GLU A 257 1.32 16.04 18.15
N ASP A 258 0.21 15.96 18.89
CA ASP A 258 -0.06 14.82 19.77
C ASP A 258 -0.29 13.53 18.97
N VAL A 259 -1.01 13.66 17.84
CA VAL A 259 -1.24 12.52 16.93
C VAL A 259 0.05 12.14 16.21
N ILE A 260 0.80 13.13 15.72
CA ILE A 260 2.09 12.94 15.05
C ILE A 260 3.07 12.21 15.98
N ASP A 261 3.25 12.66 17.21
CA ASP A 261 4.17 12.03 18.20
C ASP A 261 3.76 10.57 18.50
N MET A 262 2.46 10.33 18.69
CA MET A 262 1.91 8.98 18.88
C MET A 262 2.24 8.06 17.71
N VAL A 263 2.04 8.53 16.49
CA VAL A 263 2.30 7.78 15.26
C VAL A 263 3.78 7.53 15.04
N GLU A 264 4.63 8.52 15.27
CA GLU A 264 6.09 8.34 15.18
C GLU A 264 6.59 7.26 16.14
N GLY A 265 6.04 7.24 17.37
CA GLY A 265 6.33 6.19 18.34
C GLY A 265 5.90 4.80 17.85
N MET A 266 4.71 4.69 17.25
CA MET A 266 4.20 3.45 16.66
C MET A 266 5.09 2.98 15.50
N MET A 267 5.41 3.87 14.57
CA MET A 267 6.26 3.53 13.41
C MET A 267 7.66 3.10 13.85
N THR A 268 8.26 3.77 14.82
CA THR A 268 9.56 3.37 15.38
C THR A 268 9.51 1.96 15.97
N ALA A 269 8.47 1.65 16.74
CA ALA A 269 8.27 0.32 17.31
C ALA A 269 8.07 -0.76 16.23
N LEU A 270 7.31 -0.45 15.17
CA LEU A 270 7.08 -1.36 14.04
C LEU A 270 8.37 -1.65 13.26
N PHE A 271 9.13 -0.62 12.90
CA PHE A 271 10.38 -0.80 12.13
C PHE A 271 11.43 -1.56 12.93
N LYS A 272 11.55 -1.29 14.24
CA LYS A 272 12.43 -2.05 15.12
C LYS A 272 12.05 -3.53 15.17
N GLU A 273 10.76 -3.85 15.34
CA GLU A 273 10.28 -5.23 15.43
C GLU A 273 10.39 -6.00 14.11
N LEU A 274 9.97 -5.38 13.00
CA LEU A 274 9.79 -6.06 11.73
C LEU A 274 11.04 -6.06 10.84
N LYS A 275 11.87 -5.03 10.98
CA LYS A 275 13.03 -4.78 10.09
C LYS A 275 14.35 -4.70 10.86
N GLY A 276 14.34 -4.60 12.19
CA GLY A 276 15.53 -4.36 13.01
C GLY A 276 16.11 -2.96 12.82
N ILE A 277 15.32 -2.00 12.33
CA ILE A 277 15.75 -0.62 12.03
C ILE A 277 15.26 0.31 13.13
N GLU A 278 16.16 1.13 13.67
CA GLU A 278 15.82 2.22 14.58
C GLU A 278 15.62 3.52 13.80
N LEU A 279 14.37 3.97 13.71
CA LEU A 279 14.04 5.25 13.09
C LEU A 279 14.39 6.41 14.01
N LYS A 280 15.02 7.45 13.43
CA LYS A 280 15.30 8.70 14.14
C LYS A 280 14.05 9.56 14.21
N ARG A 281 13.75 10.12 15.37
CA ARG A 281 12.64 11.04 15.59
C ARG A 281 13.18 12.42 15.96
N PRO A 282 12.44 13.53 15.68
CA PRO A 282 11.19 13.58 14.89
C PRO A 282 11.44 13.31 13.42
N PHE A 283 10.40 12.84 12.69
CA PHE A 283 10.48 12.71 11.23
C PHE A 283 10.50 14.09 10.56
N PRO A 284 11.17 14.23 9.40
CA PRO A 284 11.12 15.48 8.63
C PRO A 284 9.67 15.93 8.38
N ARG A 285 9.45 17.24 8.33
CA ARG A 285 8.16 17.86 7.99
C ARG A 285 8.32 18.81 6.84
N LEU A 286 7.36 18.81 5.94
CA LEU A 286 7.20 19.77 4.86
C LEU A 286 5.78 20.31 4.91
N SER A 287 5.60 21.60 4.66
CA SER A 287 4.27 22.07 4.31
C SER A 287 3.87 21.52 2.93
N TRP A 288 2.58 21.46 2.65
CA TRP A 288 2.09 21.05 1.32
C TRP A 288 2.69 21.95 0.22
N GLU A 289 2.79 23.25 0.46
CA GLU A 289 3.37 24.19 -0.48
C GLU A 289 4.85 23.90 -0.76
N GLU A 290 5.64 23.60 0.29
CA GLU A 290 7.05 23.20 0.14
C GLU A 290 7.17 21.87 -0.62
N ALA A 291 6.34 20.87 -0.29
CA ALA A 291 6.35 19.58 -0.97
C ALA A 291 6.03 19.74 -2.47
N MET A 292 5.00 20.48 -2.81
CA MET A 292 4.65 20.80 -4.19
C MET A 292 5.73 21.61 -4.89
N SER A 293 6.25 22.65 -4.26
CA SER A 293 7.27 23.51 -4.87
C SER A 293 8.58 22.78 -5.16
N ARG A 294 9.05 21.96 -4.20
CA ARG A 294 10.36 21.29 -4.28
C ARG A 294 10.30 19.94 -4.98
N TYR A 295 9.17 19.24 -4.96
CA TYR A 295 9.08 17.87 -5.47
C TYR A 295 7.95 17.64 -6.47
N GLY A 296 7.03 18.59 -6.63
CA GLY A 296 5.87 18.50 -7.52
C GLY A 296 4.79 17.54 -7.05
N THR A 297 4.85 17.09 -5.79
CA THR A 297 3.91 16.12 -5.22
C THR A 297 3.80 16.31 -3.70
N ASP A 298 2.63 16.02 -3.16
CA ASP A 298 2.34 15.97 -1.72
C ASP A 298 2.89 14.71 -1.01
N LYS A 299 3.49 13.80 -1.74
CA LYS A 299 4.11 12.55 -1.23
C LYS A 299 5.50 12.33 -1.80
N PRO A 300 6.47 13.21 -1.52
CA PRO A 300 7.79 13.11 -2.12
C PRO A 300 8.59 11.92 -1.56
N ASP A 301 9.36 11.29 -2.44
CA ASP A 301 10.40 10.33 -2.03
C ASP A 301 11.70 11.07 -1.71
N LEU A 302 12.10 11.07 -0.44
CA LEU A 302 13.29 11.75 0.02
C LEU A 302 14.53 10.84 0.08
N ARG A 303 14.48 9.61 -0.43
CA ARG A 303 15.65 8.71 -0.50
C ARG A 303 16.73 9.22 -1.43
N PHE A 304 16.40 10.15 -2.31
CA PHE A 304 17.33 10.76 -3.26
C PHE A 304 17.05 12.26 -3.44
N SER A 305 18.06 13.01 -3.84
CA SER A 305 17.94 14.41 -4.24
C SER A 305 17.23 14.52 -5.61
N LEU A 306 17.36 15.54 -6.36
CA LEU A 306 16.69 15.96 -7.58
C LEU A 306 15.47 16.82 -7.26
N GLU A 307 15.66 17.88 -6.48
CA GLU A 307 14.59 18.86 -6.21
C GLU A 307 14.27 19.68 -7.46
N LEU A 308 13.03 20.11 -7.56
CA LEU A 308 12.58 21.03 -8.60
C LEU A 308 13.07 22.45 -8.31
N ILE A 309 13.49 23.13 -9.36
CA ILE A 309 13.98 24.52 -9.29
C ILE A 309 13.00 25.40 -10.08
N ASP A 310 12.59 26.51 -9.51
CA ASP A 310 11.70 27.47 -10.16
C ASP A 310 12.50 28.48 -10.97
N PHE A 311 12.19 28.59 -12.24
CA PHE A 311 12.78 29.52 -13.20
C PHE A 311 11.79 30.55 -13.72
N SER A 312 10.57 30.59 -13.19
CA SER A 312 9.51 31.47 -13.70
C SER A 312 9.90 32.95 -13.69
N SER A 313 10.61 33.39 -12.65
CA SER A 313 11.13 34.76 -12.59
C SER A 313 12.25 35.05 -13.60
N ALA A 314 13.14 34.07 -13.81
CA ALA A 314 14.27 34.17 -14.75
C ALA A 314 13.81 34.30 -16.20
N PHE A 315 12.72 33.65 -16.57
CA PHE A 315 12.19 33.62 -17.95
C PHE A 315 11.04 34.61 -18.21
N LYS A 316 10.74 35.49 -17.29
CA LYS A 316 9.73 36.55 -17.52
C LYS A 316 10.19 37.47 -18.63
N GLY A 317 9.44 37.50 -19.77
CA GLY A 317 9.81 38.28 -20.96
C GLY A 317 10.92 37.65 -21.81
N SER A 318 11.27 36.38 -21.59
CA SER A 318 12.27 35.64 -22.36
C SER A 318 11.94 35.54 -23.86
N GLN A 319 13.00 35.45 -24.68
CA GLN A 319 12.85 35.13 -26.11
C GLN A 319 12.49 33.64 -26.35
N VAL A 320 12.61 32.81 -25.35
CA VAL A 320 12.13 31.42 -25.38
C VAL A 320 10.60 31.44 -25.27
N LYS A 321 9.92 31.51 -26.42
CA LYS A 321 8.45 31.72 -26.51
C LYS A 321 7.61 30.72 -25.72
N VAL A 322 8.06 29.49 -25.59
CA VAL A 322 7.34 28.47 -24.78
C VAL A 322 7.33 28.86 -23.32
N PHE A 323 8.43 29.42 -22.79
CA PHE A 323 8.55 29.82 -21.40
C PHE A 323 7.79 31.13 -21.10
N SER A 324 8.08 32.17 -21.88
CA SER A 324 7.39 33.45 -21.67
C SER A 324 5.88 33.32 -21.86
N GLY A 325 5.43 32.55 -22.86
CA GLY A 325 4.01 32.33 -23.12
C GLY A 325 3.29 31.50 -22.06
N ALA A 326 3.97 30.59 -21.37
CA ALA A 326 3.41 29.90 -20.21
C ALA A 326 3.23 30.86 -19.02
N ILE A 327 4.26 31.68 -18.72
CA ILE A 327 4.25 32.63 -17.62
C ILE A 327 3.17 33.70 -17.82
N GLU A 328 3.02 34.22 -19.06
CA GLU A 328 1.99 35.22 -19.41
C GLU A 328 0.56 34.73 -19.17
N LYS A 329 0.35 33.43 -19.23
CA LYS A 329 -0.94 32.73 -18.93
C LYS A 329 -1.11 32.34 -17.47
N GLY A 330 -0.20 32.72 -16.57
CA GLY A 330 -0.23 32.36 -15.16
C GLY A 330 0.36 30.96 -14.87
N GLY A 331 1.05 30.37 -15.85
CA GLY A 331 1.75 29.10 -15.68
C GLY A 331 3.12 29.24 -15.00
N LEU A 332 3.83 28.13 -14.87
CA LEU A 332 5.15 28.03 -14.25
C LEU A 332 6.19 27.50 -15.25
N VAL A 333 7.45 27.86 -15.00
CA VAL A 333 8.61 27.21 -15.62
C VAL A 333 9.47 26.63 -14.52
N LYS A 334 9.44 25.32 -14.37
CA LYS A 334 10.27 24.61 -13.39
C LYS A 334 11.17 23.60 -14.10
N GLY A 335 12.24 23.20 -13.42
CA GLY A 335 13.16 22.23 -13.96
C GLY A 335 13.80 21.35 -12.90
N VAL A 336 14.49 20.30 -13.35
CA VAL A 336 15.25 19.39 -12.52
C VAL A 336 16.67 19.23 -13.11
N LYS A 337 17.69 19.39 -12.26
CA LYS A 337 19.09 19.18 -12.64
C LYS A 337 19.52 17.77 -12.33
N VAL A 338 20.18 17.12 -13.30
CA VAL A 338 20.77 15.80 -13.15
C VAL A 338 22.29 15.92 -13.30
N ALA A 339 22.99 15.67 -12.22
CA ALA A 339 24.44 15.66 -12.20
C ALA A 339 24.99 14.52 -13.08
N GLY A 340 25.97 14.82 -13.95
CA GLY A 340 26.55 13.83 -14.85
C GLY A 340 25.64 13.36 -15.99
N GLY A 341 24.45 13.97 -16.16
CA GLY A 341 23.43 13.54 -17.13
C GLY A 341 23.65 14.03 -18.57
N ALA A 342 24.71 14.77 -18.87
CA ALA A 342 24.98 15.28 -20.23
C ALA A 342 25.29 14.18 -21.24
N ASN A 343 25.62 12.97 -20.78
CA ASN A 343 25.89 11.80 -21.62
C ASN A 343 24.63 11.11 -22.18
N LEU A 344 23.44 11.49 -21.74
CA LEU A 344 22.18 10.95 -22.28
C LEU A 344 22.13 11.15 -23.80
N SER A 345 21.83 10.08 -24.52
CA SER A 345 21.69 10.10 -25.98
C SER A 345 20.46 10.87 -26.42
N ARG A 346 20.41 11.24 -27.71
CA ARG A 346 19.23 11.92 -28.27
C ARG A 346 17.95 11.06 -28.14
N LYS A 347 18.07 9.75 -28.36
CA LYS A 347 16.96 8.81 -28.20
C LYS A 347 16.41 8.84 -26.78
N GLU A 348 17.27 8.82 -25.77
CA GLU A 348 16.85 8.89 -24.36
C GLU A 348 16.15 10.21 -24.02
N LEU A 349 16.59 11.34 -24.60
CA LEU A 349 15.92 12.64 -24.46
C LEU A 349 14.53 12.65 -25.12
N ASP A 350 14.40 12.01 -26.29
CA ASP A 350 13.14 11.87 -27.00
C ASP A 350 12.20 10.93 -26.19
N ASP A 351 12.69 9.84 -25.62
CA ASP A 351 11.95 8.92 -24.75
C ASP A 351 11.46 9.64 -23.46
N LEU A 352 12.30 10.47 -22.84
CA LEU A 352 11.92 11.28 -21.67
C LEU A 352 10.85 12.34 -22.02
N THR A 353 10.94 12.91 -23.24
CA THR A 353 9.91 13.85 -23.74
C THR A 353 8.57 13.14 -23.92
N ALA A 354 8.56 11.95 -24.52
CA ALA A 354 7.37 11.12 -24.65
C ALA A 354 6.81 10.69 -23.27
N PHE A 355 7.68 10.43 -22.30
CA PHE A 355 7.29 10.09 -20.95
C PHE A 355 6.53 11.25 -20.26
N VAL A 356 7.07 12.47 -20.26
CA VAL A 356 6.39 13.61 -19.60
C VAL A 356 5.10 14.01 -20.32
N SER A 357 4.97 13.71 -21.61
CA SER A 357 3.75 13.99 -22.36
C SER A 357 2.55 13.16 -21.89
N GLN A 358 2.78 12.01 -21.25
CA GLN A 358 1.72 11.19 -20.63
C GLN A 358 1.06 11.92 -19.44
N TYR A 359 1.74 12.93 -18.88
CA TYR A 359 1.28 13.77 -17.78
C TYR A 359 0.84 15.16 -18.24
N GLY A 360 0.51 15.31 -19.52
CA GLY A 360 -0.02 16.55 -20.12
C GLY A 360 1.01 17.57 -20.55
N ALA A 361 2.31 17.36 -20.29
CA ALA A 361 3.35 18.31 -20.73
C ALA A 361 3.47 18.31 -22.26
N LYS A 362 3.48 19.51 -22.86
CA LYS A 362 3.58 19.71 -24.31
C LYS A 362 5.00 19.47 -24.85
N GLY A 363 5.99 19.36 -23.97
CA GLY A 363 7.38 19.10 -24.33
C GLY A 363 8.29 19.12 -23.10
N LEU A 364 9.52 18.66 -23.31
CA LEU A 364 10.59 18.67 -22.30
C LEU A 364 11.79 19.44 -22.90
N ALA A 365 11.98 20.69 -22.47
CA ALA A 365 13.18 21.41 -22.86
C ALA A 365 14.37 20.95 -22.02
N TRP A 366 15.56 20.98 -22.58
CA TRP A 366 16.76 20.55 -21.87
C TRP A 366 17.98 21.37 -22.24
N ILE A 367 18.94 21.46 -21.31
CA ILE A 367 20.26 22.06 -21.51
C ILE A 367 21.32 21.11 -21.00
N LYS A 368 22.25 20.68 -21.85
CA LYS A 368 23.48 19.98 -21.46
C LYS A 368 24.58 21.01 -21.25
N PHE A 369 25.27 20.90 -20.12
CA PHE A 369 26.42 21.72 -19.79
C PHE A 369 27.68 20.98 -20.20
N THR A 370 28.41 21.47 -21.24
CA THR A 370 29.65 20.88 -21.75
C THR A 370 30.81 21.86 -21.57
N GLU A 371 32.05 21.38 -21.73
CA GLU A 371 33.23 22.23 -21.70
C GLU A 371 33.13 23.27 -22.82
N GLY A 372 32.94 24.54 -22.47
CA GLY A 372 32.96 25.69 -23.37
C GLY A 372 31.64 26.14 -23.96
N ASP A 373 30.55 25.34 -23.96
CA ASP A 373 29.23 25.78 -24.48
C ASP A 373 28.06 24.97 -23.91
N TRP A 374 26.88 25.50 -24.09
CA TRP A 374 25.60 24.87 -23.72
C TRP A 374 24.97 24.22 -24.94
N GLN A 375 24.83 22.90 -24.92
CA GLN A 375 24.11 22.18 -25.97
C GLN A 375 22.63 22.11 -25.65
N SER A 376 21.80 22.79 -26.47
CA SER A 376 20.36 22.81 -26.31
C SER A 376 19.67 23.43 -27.51
N PRO A 377 18.45 22.97 -27.87
CA PRO A 377 17.64 23.65 -28.88
C PRO A 377 17.27 25.09 -28.52
N ILE A 378 17.24 25.42 -27.20
CA ILE A 378 16.84 26.74 -26.69
C ILE A 378 18.03 27.65 -26.37
N ALA A 379 19.28 27.11 -26.31
CA ALA A 379 20.46 27.87 -25.87
C ALA A 379 20.70 29.17 -26.64
N LYS A 380 20.41 29.20 -27.93
CA LYS A 380 20.58 30.38 -28.80
C LYS A 380 19.60 31.53 -28.51
N PHE A 381 18.53 31.27 -27.80
CA PHE A 381 17.52 32.25 -27.42
C PHE A 381 17.71 32.80 -26.00
N LEU A 382 18.68 32.22 -25.25
CA LEU A 382 18.96 32.63 -23.88
C LEU A 382 19.91 33.82 -23.85
N SER A 383 19.53 34.89 -23.19
CA SER A 383 20.38 36.03 -22.89
C SER A 383 21.46 35.69 -21.87
N GLU A 384 22.54 36.47 -21.81
CA GLU A 384 23.60 36.32 -20.80
C GLU A 384 23.07 36.42 -19.36
N LYS A 385 22.05 37.27 -19.14
CA LYS A 385 21.38 37.40 -17.85
C LYS A 385 20.69 36.07 -17.47
N GLU A 386 19.89 35.49 -18.36
CA GLU A 386 19.19 34.22 -18.13
C GLU A 386 20.18 33.06 -17.90
N ARG A 387 21.29 33.04 -18.66
CA ARG A 387 22.38 32.06 -18.43
C ARG A 387 22.99 32.19 -17.03
N GLY A 388 23.23 33.45 -16.59
CA GLY A 388 23.74 33.72 -15.25
C GLY A 388 22.75 33.30 -14.14
N GLU A 389 21.45 33.57 -14.31
CA GLU A 389 20.41 33.15 -13.37
C GLU A 389 20.28 31.63 -13.30
N ILE A 390 20.31 30.92 -14.45
CA ILE A 390 20.28 29.45 -14.49
C ILE A 390 21.48 28.87 -13.72
N LEU A 391 22.69 29.37 -13.95
CA LEU A 391 23.87 28.92 -13.22
C LEU A 391 23.78 29.22 -11.72
N GLY A 392 23.31 30.42 -11.36
CA GLY A 392 23.12 30.81 -9.96
C GLY A 392 22.12 29.93 -9.21
N LEU A 393 21.01 29.58 -9.84
CA LEU A 393 19.96 28.74 -9.25
C LEU A 393 20.36 27.27 -9.18
N THR A 394 21.10 26.76 -10.16
CA THR A 394 21.38 25.32 -10.30
C THR A 394 22.74 24.90 -9.78
N GLY A 395 23.72 25.81 -9.79
CA GLY A 395 25.14 25.47 -9.59
C GLY A 395 25.63 24.40 -10.59
N ALA A 396 25.06 24.39 -11.81
CA ALA A 396 25.36 23.38 -12.81
C ALA A 396 26.81 23.45 -13.27
N LYS A 397 27.40 22.29 -13.52
CA LYS A 397 28.79 22.11 -13.94
C LYS A 397 28.84 21.39 -15.29
N SER A 398 30.00 21.44 -15.95
CA SER A 398 30.25 20.59 -17.13
C SER A 398 29.94 19.13 -16.81
N GLY A 399 29.20 18.45 -17.69
CA GLY A 399 28.71 17.10 -17.51
C GLY A 399 27.27 17.00 -16.99
N ASP A 400 26.66 18.10 -16.48
CA ASP A 400 25.29 18.09 -16.00
C ASP A 400 24.27 18.28 -17.14
N ILE A 401 23.03 17.90 -16.89
CA ILE A 401 21.87 18.24 -17.71
C ILE A 401 20.77 18.85 -16.85
N LEU A 402 20.07 19.82 -17.41
CA LEU A 402 18.91 20.46 -16.81
C LEU A 402 17.69 20.27 -17.71
N PHE A 403 16.61 19.75 -17.18
CA PHE A 403 15.33 19.59 -17.85
C PHE A 403 14.36 20.67 -17.39
N PHE A 404 13.45 21.11 -18.30
CA PHE A 404 12.42 22.10 -17.98
C PHE A 404 11.06 21.65 -18.51
N VAL A 405 10.02 21.93 -17.72
CA VAL A 405 8.62 21.90 -18.17
C VAL A 405 8.02 23.29 -17.93
N ALA A 406 7.25 23.77 -18.91
CA ALA A 406 6.57 25.06 -18.88
C ALA A 406 5.10 24.88 -19.31
N ASP A 407 4.20 25.02 -18.38
CA ASP A 407 2.73 24.88 -18.58
C ASP A 407 1.97 25.41 -17.34
N GLU A 408 0.69 25.08 -17.24
CA GLU A 408 -0.10 25.28 -16.02
C GLU A 408 0.52 24.57 -14.81
N PRO A 409 0.38 25.10 -13.58
CA PRO A 409 1.04 24.56 -12.39
C PRO A 409 0.82 23.04 -12.19
N LYS A 410 -0.42 22.56 -12.37
CA LYS A 410 -0.77 21.14 -12.23
C LYS A 410 0.05 20.26 -13.17
N VAL A 411 0.13 20.62 -14.44
CA VAL A 411 0.90 19.88 -15.46
C VAL A 411 2.39 19.91 -15.16
N VAL A 412 2.93 21.07 -14.77
CA VAL A 412 4.36 21.22 -14.43
C VAL A 412 4.73 20.31 -13.24
N TYR A 413 3.95 20.35 -12.18
CA TYR A 413 4.19 19.53 -11.00
C TYR A 413 4.09 18.05 -11.29
N GLU A 414 3.00 17.61 -11.92
CA GLU A 414 2.77 16.19 -12.20
C GLU A 414 3.85 15.61 -13.15
N ALA A 415 4.17 16.34 -14.22
CA ALA A 415 5.19 15.91 -15.18
C ALA A 415 6.58 15.81 -14.55
N LEU A 416 6.99 16.83 -13.77
CA LEU A 416 8.32 16.86 -13.15
C LEU A 416 8.45 15.91 -11.96
N ALA A 417 7.40 15.71 -11.16
CA ALA A 417 7.40 14.72 -10.08
C ALA A 417 7.63 13.30 -10.62
N ASN A 418 6.91 12.94 -11.68
CA ASN A 418 7.07 11.63 -12.32
C ASN A 418 8.43 11.52 -13.04
N LEU A 419 8.89 12.57 -13.73
CA LEU A 419 10.22 12.60 -14.33
C LEU A 419 11.31 12.40 -13.29
N ARG A 420 11.19 13.06 -12.12
CA ARG A 420 12.11 12.93 -10.99
C ARG A 420 12.22 11.48 -10.52
N LEU A 421 11.10 10.80 -10.30
CA LEU A 421 11.07 9.38 -9.90
C LEU A 421 11.69 8.48 -10.97
N HIS A 422 11.29 8.66 -12.22
CA HIS A 422 11.83 7.88 -13.35
C HIS A 422 13.34 8.03 -13.50
N LEU A 423 13.87 9.25 -13.35
CA LEU A 423 15.30 9.51 -13.36
C LEU A 423 16.01 8.91 -12.14
N GLY A 424 15.38 8.98 -10.97
CA GLY A 424 15.91 8.37 -9.75
C GLY A 424 16.08 6.85 -9.88
N GLU A 425 15.10 6.17 -10.45
CA GLU A 425 15.15 4.73 -10.73
C GLU A 425 16.20 4.41 -11.82
N LYS A 426 16.13 5.09 -12.97
CA LYS A 426 17.01 4.87 -14.11
C LYS A 426 18.49 5.07 -13.76
N LEU A 427 18.80 6.04 -12.92
CA LEU A 427 20.16 6.37 -12.49
C LEU A 427 20.62 5.57 -11.26
N GLY A 428 19.79 4.68 -10.71
CA GLY A 428 20.12 3.89 -9.53
C GLY A 428 20.29 4.72 -8.25
N LEU A 429 19.63 5.87 -8.15
CA LEU A 429 19.70 6.76 -7.00
C LEU A 429 18.83 6.29 -5.84
N ILE A 430 17.87 5.40 -6.11
CA ILE A 430 16.90 4.89 -5.14
C ILE A 430 17.38 3.53 -4.62
N SER A 431 17.65 3.46 -3.32
CA SER A 431 17.95 2.20 -2.64
C SER A 431 16.67 1.57 -2.11
N GLU A 432 16.39 0.33 -2.52
CA GLU A 432 15.24 -0.43 -1.99
C GLU A 432 15.38 -0.82 -0.51
N LYS A 433 16.59 -0.70 0.06
CA LYS A 433 16.89 -1.02 1.47
C LYS A 433 16.64 0.17 2.39
N ASP A 434 16.53 1.37 1.83
CA ASP A 434 16.37 2.60 2.59
C ASP A 434 14.89 2.93 2.81
N TYR A 435 14.58 3.41 3.99
CA TYR A 435 13.26 3.87 4.38
C TYR A 435 13.33 5.33 4.79
N SER A 436 12.57 6.17 4.10
CA SER A 436 12.47 7.59 4.39
C SER A 436 11.02 7.93 4.71
N LEU A 437 10.79 8.35 5.95
CA LEU A 437 9.50 8.85 6.41
C LEU A 437 9.53 10.36 6.51
N LEU A 438 8.41 10.99 6.16
CA LEU A 438 8.20 12.41 6.36
C LEU A 438 6.71 12.70 6.58
N TRP A 439 6.43 13.81 7.23
CA TRP A 439 5.10 14.38 7.33
C TRP A 439 4.92 15.48 6.28
N VAL A 440 3.78 15.49 5.64
CA VAL A 440 3.28 16.65 4.89
C VAL A 440 2.12 17.23 5.68
N VAL A 441 2.15 18.54 5.89
CA VAL A 441 1.21 19.28 6.74
C VAL A 441 0.71 20.54 6.03
N ASP A 442 -0.20 21.29 6.65
CA ASP A 442 -0.71 22.57 6.16
C ASP A 442 -1.31 22.48 4.74
N PHE A 443 -2.06 21.41 4.49
CA PHE A 443 -2.77 21.22 3.23
C PHE A 443 -3.81 22.32 3.02
N PRO A 444 -4.15 22.70 1.76
CA PRO A 444 -5.35 23.47 1.50
C PRO A 444 -6.58 22.76 2.09
N LEU A 445 -7.50 23.52 2.68
CA LEU A 445 -8.75 22.98 3.20
C LEU A 445 -9.67 22.55 2.05
N LEU A 446 -9.73 23.37 1.02
CA LEU A 446 -10.60 23.24 -0.14
C LEU A 446 -9.82 23.42 -1.43
N GLU A 447 -10.30 22.76 -2.48
CA GLU A 447 -9.90 23.02 -3.85
C GLU A 447 -11.15 23.26 -4.72
N TYR A 448 -10.96 23.85 -5.90
CA TYR A 448 -12.05 24.06 -6.85
C TYR A 448 -12.05 22.97 -7.92
N ASP A 449 -13.16 22.25 -8.01
CA ASP A 449 -13.38 21.28 -9.08
C ASP A 449 -14.01 21.98 -10.30
N PRO A 450 -13.28 22.10 -11.43
CA PRO A 450 -13.80 22.75 -12.63
C PRO A 450 -14.87 21.95 -13.36
N GLU A 451 -14.92 20.62 -13.20
CA GLU A 451 -15.93 19.76 -13.81
C GLU A 451 -17.26 19.87 -13.08
N GLU A 452 -17.22 19.77 -11.75
CA GLU A 452 -18.41 19.90 -10.89
C GLU A 452 -18.74 21.37 -10.59
N LYS A 453 -17.86 22.33 -10.92
CA LYS A 453 -18.00 23.79 -10.71
C LYS A 453 -18.32 24.16 -9.25
N ARG A 454 -17.70 23.46 -8.31
CA ARG A 454 -17.88 23.69 -6.87
C ARG A 454 -16.57 23.50 -6.09
N HIS A 455 -16.57 23.95 -4.85
CA HIS A 455 -15.50 23.61 -3.92
C HIS A 455 -15.64 22.16 -3.48
N VAL A 456 -14.51 21.46 -3.34
CA VAL A 456 -14.41 20.11 -2.77
C VAL A 456 -13.36 20.11 -1.66
N SER A 457 -13.52 19.25 -0.68
CA SER A 457 -12.52 19.09 0.38
C SER A 457 -11.29 18.36 -0.13
N VAL A 458 -10.10 18.83 0.21
CA VAL A 458 -8.85 18.14 -0.16
C VAL A 458 -8.73 16.79 0.56
N HIS A 459 -9.10 16.72 1.85
CA HIS A 459 -9.16 15.47 2.61
C HIS A 459 -10.61 14.98 2.77
N HIS A 460 -11.34 15.54 3.73
CA HIS A 460 -12.74 15.22 3.96
C HIS A 460 -13.47 16.41 4.63
N PRO A 461 -14.81 16.47 4.57
CA PRO A 461 -15.59 17.63 5.01
C PRO A 461 -15.60 17.88 6.53
N PHE A 462 -14.92 17.04 7.32
CA PHE A 462 -14.84 17.17 8.78
C PHE A 462 -13.48 17.67 9.26
N THR A 463 -12.56 17.96 8.35
CA THR A 463 -11.22 18.51 8.64
C THR A 463 -11.31 19.93 9.14
N ALA A 464 -10.66 20.23 10.28
CA ALA A 464 -10.62 21.59 10.82
C ALA A 464 -9.67 22.50 10.03
N PRO A 465 -10.04 23.76 9.79
CA PRO A 465 -9.11 24.78 9.32
C PRO A 465 -8.11 25.16 10.41
N LEU A 466 -6.97 25.75 10.01
CA LEU A 466 -6.11 26.45 10.95
C LEU A 466 -6.87 27.66 11.53
N GLU A 467 -6.73 27.92 12.84
CA GLU A 467 -7.43 28.99 13.52
C GLU A 467 -7.10 30.37 12.94
N GLU A 468 -5.85 30.58 12.56
CA GLU A 468 -5.35 31.83 11.98
C GLU A 468 -5.96 32.14 10.60
N ASP A 469 -6.42 31.11 9.87
CA ASP A 469 -7.00 31.23 8.53
C ASP A 469 -8.55 31.33 8.57
N LEU A 470 -9.19 31.15 9.73
CA LEU A 470 -10.65 31.25 9.88
C LEU A 470 -11.25 32.56 9.29
N PRO A 471 -10.62 33.75 9.42
CA PRO A 471 -11.15 34.99 8.80
C PRO A 471 -11.21 34.92 7.27
N LEU A 472 -10.46 34.02 6.63
CA LEU A 472 -10.43 33.87 5.17
C LEU A 472 -11.54 32.93 4.67
N LEU A 473 -12.17 32.13 5.55
CA LEU A 473 -13.06 31.04 5.16
C LEU A 473 -14.24 31.50 4.28
N GLU A 474 -14.78 32.71 4.55
CA GLU A 474 -15.88 33.27 3.74
C GLU A 474 -15.39 34.05 2.50
N LYS A 475 -14.23 34.67 2.60
CA LYS A 475 -13.75 35.62 1.59
C LYS A 475 -12.87 34.98 0.54
N GLU A 476 -11.98 34.12 0.98
CA GLU A 476 -10.96 33.46 0.15
C GLU A 476 -10.79 31.99 0.56
N PRO A 477 -11.85 31.15 0.44
CA PRO A 477 -11.87 29.80 0.98
C PRO A 477 -10.76 28.91 0.44
N LEU A 478 -10.25 29.14 -0.78
CA LEU A 478 -9.15 28.40 -1.38
C LEU A 478 -7.77 28.72 -0.78
N LYS A 479 -7.65 29.78 0.03
CA LYS A 479 -6.41 30.13 0.74
C LYS A 479 -6.37 29.57 2.17
N VAL A 480 -7.45 29.00 2.64
CA VAL A 480 -7.54 28.43 3.99
C VAL A 480 -6.75 27.15 4.04
N ARG A 481 -5.81 27.05 4.96
CA ARG A 481 -5.07 25.81 5.26
C ARG A 481 -5.84 24.99 6.30
N SER A 482 -5.63 23.71 6.27
CA SER A 482 -6.26 22.74 7.16
C SER A 482 -5.28 22.19 8.20
N LYS A 483 -5.82 21.65 9.29
CA LYS A 483 -5.07 20.85 10.29
C LYS A 483 -4.91 19.39 9.85
N ALA A 484 -4.72 19.16 8.56
CA ALA A 484 -4.43 17.84 8.01
C ALA A 484 -2.94 17.53 8.02
N TYR A 485 -2.63 16.26 8.10
CA TYR A 485 -1.28 15.73 8.08
C TYR A 485 -1.26 14.33 7.47
N ASP A 486 -0.33 14.11 6.52
CA ASP A 486 -0.12 12.82 5.88
C ASP A 486 1.27 12.29 6.18
N LEU A 487 1.35 11.01 6.54
CA LEU A 487 2.62 10.31 6.68
C LEU A 487 2.98 9.63 5.37
N VAL A 488 4.13 10.01 4.84
CA VAL A 488 4.70 9.49 3.60
C VAL A 488 5.87 8.56 3.92
N LEU A 489 5.91 7.41 3.27
CA LEU A 489 7.01 6.45 3.32
C LEU A 489 7.48 6.16 1.89
N ASN A 490 8.73 6.50 1.57
CA ASN A 490 9.34 6.20 0.26
C ASN A 490 8.50 6.70 -0.93
N GLY A 491 7.96 7.90 -0.86
CA GLY A 491 7.14 8.47 -1.93
C GLY A 491 5.70 7.96 -1.98
N VAL A 492 5.25 7.26 -0.97
CA VAL A 492 3.89 6.72 -0.88
C VAL A 492 3.24 7.20 0.41
N GLU A 493 2.10 7.84 0.33
CA GLU A 493 1.24 8.12 1.48
C GLU A 493 0.76 6.80 2.09
N ILE A 494 1.17 6.54 3.31
CA ILE A 494 0.78 5.33 4.06
C ILE A 494 -0.34 5.58 5.05
N GLY A 495 -0.58 6.83 5.41
CA GLY A 495 -1.67 7.24 6.28
C GLY A 495 -1.89 8.74 6.26
N GLY A 496 -3.15 9.13 6.33
CA GLY A 496 -3.58 10.52 6.37
C GLY A 496 -4.56 10.78 7.49
N GLY A 497 -4.52 11.97 8.04
CA GLY A 497 -5.36 12.37 9.16
C GLY A 497 -5.51 13.87 9.33
N SER A 498 -6.29 14.26 10.32
CA SER A 498 -6.47 15.67 10.68
C SER A 498 -6.98 15.82 12.11
N VAL A 499 -6.92 17.02 12.65
CA VAL A 499 -7.84 17.45 13.71
C VAL A 499 -9.19 17.75 13.07
N ARG A 500 -10.28 17.42 13.77
CA ARG A 500 -11.65 17.52 13.25
C ARG A 500 -12.34 18.76 13.73
N ILE A 501 -13.32 19.23 12.94
CA ILE A 501 -14.26 20.22 13.39
C ILE A 501 -15.13 19.60 14.49
N HIS A 502 -15.14 20.20 15.67
CA HIS A 502 -15.99 19.78 16.80
C HIS A 502 -17.11 20.76 17.10
N GLN A 503 -17.13 21.92 16.44
CA GLN A 503 -18.13 22.96 16.59
C GLN A 503 -19.19 22.84 15.49
N VAL A 504 -20.47 22.71 15.88
CA VAL A 504 -21.59 22.49 14.95
C VAL A 504 -21.70 23.60 13.90
N GLU A 505 -21.56 24.87 14.32
CA GLU A 505 -21.76 26.01 13.41
C GLU A 505 -20.65 26.08 12.37
N LEU A 506 -19.40 25.85 12.76
CA LEU A 506 -18.29 25.79 11.81
C LEU A 506 -18.46 24.61 10.83
N GLN A 507 -18.96 23.46 11.31
CA GLN A 507 -19.24 22.32 10.45
C GLN A 507 -20.34 22.61 9.41
N LYS A 508 -21.42 23.28 9.83
CA LYS A 508 -22.47 23.72 8.90
C LYS A 508 -21.97 24.71 7.86
N GLN A 509 -21.15 25.66 8.30
CA GLN A 509 -20.53 26.64 7.41
C GLN A 509 -19.66 25.97 6.32
N LEU A 510 -18.81 25.01 6.71
CA LEU A 510 -17.99 24.28 5.76
C LEU A 510 -18.84 23.44 4.80
N LEU A 511 -19.88 22.74 5.29
CA LEU A 511 -20.78 21.98 4.42
C LEU A 511 -21.48 22.91 3.41
N GLY A 512 -21.85 24.13 3.81
CA GLY A 512 -22.40 25.14 2.92
C GLY A 512 -21.44 25.57 1.81
N LEU A 513 -20.14 25.74 2.12
CA LEU A 513 -19.08 26.04 1.14
C LEU A 513 -18.86 24.91 0.13
N LEU A 514 -19.12 23.66 0.55
CA LEU A 514 -19.07 22.47 -0.32
C LEU A 514 -20.34 22.31 -1.18
N GLY A 515 -21.30 23.25 -1.09
CA GLY A 515 -22.56 23.20 -1.81
C GLY A 515 -23.61 22.26 -1.19
N ILE A 516 -23.38 21.77 0.02
CA ILE A 516 -24.33 20.91 0.76
C ILE A 516 -25.27 21.80 1.57
N GLY A 517 -26.50 21.93 1.08
CA GLY A 517 -27.52 22.75 1.74
C GLY A 517 -28.01 22.15 3.08
N ALA A 518 -28.73 22.94 3.87
CA ALA A 518 -29.15 22.55 5.22
C ALA A 518 -30.02 21.26 5.25
N GLU A 519 -30.95 21.10 4.31
CA GLU A 519 -31.79 19.90 4.23
C GLU A 519 -30.97 18.65 3.85
N GLU A 520 -30.09 18.79 2.88
CA GLU A 520 -29.19 17.73 2.45
C GLU A 520 -28.19 17.35 3.56
N ALA A 521 -27.64 18.33 4.26
CA ALA A 521 -26.77 18.11 5.42
C ALA A 521 -27.51 17.36 6.53
N LYS A 522 -28.78 17.70 6.79
CA LYS A 522 -29.63 16.99 7.74
C LYS A 522 -29.93 15.56 7.30
N GLU A 523 -30.21 15.36 6.02
CA GLU A 523 -30.47 14.03 5.48
C GLU A 523 -29.23 13.14 5.57
N LYS A 524 -28.08 13.61 5.13
CA LYS A 524 -26.83 12.83 5.04
C LYS A 524 -26.12 12.70 6.40
N PHE A 525 -25.99 13.79 7.13
CA PHE A 525 -25.16 13.91 8.34
C PHE A 525 -25.93 14.34 9.59
N GLY A 526 -27.27 14.34 9.57
CA GLY A 526 -28.10 14.86 10.68
C GLY A 526 -27.77 14.23 12.03
N PHE A 527 -27.62 12.90 12.07
CA PHE A 527 -27.23 12.17 13.29
C PHE A 527 -25.86 12.58 13.84
N PHE A 528 -24.92 12.90 12.95
CA PHE A 528 -23.57 13.35 13.32
C PHE A 528 -23.58 14.80 13.82
N LEU A 529 -24.26 15.70 13.09
CA LEU A 529 -24.42 17.09 13.50
C LEU A 529 -25.14 17.23 14.84
N GLU A 530 -26.15 16.38 15.08
CA GLU A 530 -26.84 16.28 16.36
C GLU A 530 -25.86 15.83 17.47
N ALA A 531 -25.07 14.79 17.22
CA ALA A 531 -24.08 14.31 18.18
C ALA A 531 -23.04 15.39 18.55
N LEU A 532 -22.53 16.15 17.58
CA LEU A 532 -21.63 17.28 17.84
C LEU A 532 -22.27 18.33 18.78
N GLY A 533 -23.58 18.52 18.66
CA GLY A 533 -24.35 19.45 19.51
C GLY A 533 -24.42 19.08 20.99
N PHE A 534 -24.11 17.84 21.33
CA PHE A 534 -24.08 17.36 22.73
C PHE A 534 -22.71 17.47 23.41
N GLY A 535 -21.81 18.30 22.89
CA GLY A 535 -20.54 18.60 23.54
C GLY A 535 -19.40 17.71 23.04
N ALA A 536 -19.14 17.75 21.74
CA ALA A 536 -17.98 17.08 21.18
C ALA A 536 -16.67 17.69 21.69
N PRO A 537 -15.73 16.91 22.20
CA PRO A 537 -14.40 17.42 22.55
C PRO A 537 -13.62 17.78 21.27
N PRO A 538 -12.61 18.66 21.35
CA PRO A 538 -11.59 18.72 20.30
C PRO A 538 -11.00 17.34 20.10
N HIS A 539 -10.93 16.84 18.86
CA HIS A 539 -10.44 15.50 18.57
C HIS A 539 -9.74 15.44 17.22
N GLY A 540 -8.89 14.45 17.05
CA GLY A 540 -8.13 14.22 15.84
C GLY A 540 -7.70 12.78 15.73
N GLY A 541 -7.34 12.36 14.54
CA GLY A 541 -6.96 11.00 14.28
C GLY A 541 -6.34 10.81 12.90
N ILE A 542 -6.01 9.56 12.60
CA ILE A 542 -5.35 9.17 11.35
C ILE A 542 -5.82 7.79 10.92
N ALA A 543 -5.82 7.54 9.62
CA ALA A 543 -6.07 6.22 9.05
C ALA A 543 -4.86 5.76 8.23
N PHE A 544 -4.45 4.51 8.41
CA PHE A 544 -3.35 3.88 7.67
C PHE A 544 -3.85 2.77 6.76
N GLY A 545 -3.34 2.75 5.53
CA GLY A 545 -3.54 1.62 4.62
C GLY A 545 -2.65 0.43 5.02
N ILE A 546 -3.22 -0.55 5.75
CA ILE A 546 -2.50 -1.76 6.19
C ILE A 546 -1.91 -2.53 5.02
N ASP A 547 -2.66 -2.64 3.92
CA ASP A 547 -2.21 -3.33 2.71
C ASP A 547 -0.99 -2.63 2.08
N ARG A 548 -1.03 -1.30 2.02
CA ARG A 548 0.05 -0.47 1.47
C ARG A 548 1.31 -0.54 2.34
N MET A 549 1.16 -0.45 3.65
CA MET A 549 2.28 -0.64 4.59
C MET A 549 2.90 -2.04 4.45
N ALA A 550 2.07 -3.10 4.39
CA ALA A 550 2.55 -4.47 4.22
C ALA A 550 3.27 -4.65 2.87
N MET A 551 2.78 -4.01 1.80
CA MET A 551 3.41 -4.03 0.47
C MET A 551 4.82 -3.43 0.53
N ILE A 552 4.96 -2.23 1.07
CA ILE A 552 6.26 -1.54 1.16
C ILE A 552 7.22 -2.32 2.07
N LEU A 553 6.78 -2.72 3.25
CA LEU A 553 7.62 -3.43 4.22
C LEU A 553 8.03 -4.83 3.74
N SER A 554 7.26 -5.49 2.88
CA SER A 554 7.61 -6.80 2.32
C SER A 554 8.39 -6.72 1.00
N GLY A 555 8.58 -5.52 0.44
CA GLY A 555 9.18 -5.34 -0.89
C GLY A 555 8.29 -5.88 -2.02
N ALA A 556 6.98 -5.97 -1.79
CA ALA A 556 6.03 -6.40 -2.81
C ALA A 556 5.74 -5.27 -3.81
N ARG A 557 5.44 -5.63 -5.05
CA ARG A 557 5.16 -4.67 -6.13
C ARG A 557 3.67 -4.35 -6.30
N SER A 558 2.80 -5.14 -5.67
CA SER A 558 1.35 -5.00 -5.78
C SER A 558 0.66 -5.30 -4.44
N LEU A 559 -0.43 -4.60 -4.15
CA LEU A 559 -1.29 -4.90 -3.00
C LEU A 559 -1.81 -6.34 -3.04
N ARG A 560 -2.01 -6.92 -4.23
CA ARG A 560 -2.47 -8.29 -4.41
C ARG A 560 -1.51 -9.33 -3.85
N ASP A 561 -0.25 -9.00 -3.72
CA ASP A 561 0.76 -9.89 -3.14
C ASP A 561 0.65 -10.03 -1.61
N VAL A 562 0.08 -9.03 -0.94
CA VAL A 562 -0.02 -8.96 0.54
C VAL A 562 -1.44 -9.17 1.08
N ILE A 563 -2.40 -9.41 0.19
CA ILE A 563 -3.79 -9.74 0.52
C ILE A 563 -4.00 -11.24 0.24
N ALA A 564 -4.63 -11.95 1.17
CA ALA A 564 -4.83 -13.40 1.03
C ALA A 564 -5.63 -13.74 -0.24
N PHE A 565 -6.77 -13.08 -0.46
CA PHE A 565 -7.68 -13.30 -1.59
C PHE A 565 -8.07 -11.96 -2.22
N PRO A 566 -7.16 -11.34 -3.01
CA PRO A 566 -7.43 -10.05 -3.63
C PRO A 566 -8.33 -10.18 -4.84
N LYS A 567 -8.93 -9.06 -5.27
CA LYS A 567 -9.55 -8.93 -6.58
C LYS A 567 -8.48 -8.66 -7.66
N SER A 568 -8.74 -9.12 -8.87
CA SER A 568 -7.95 -8.78 -10.06
C SER A 568 -8.10 -7.28 -10.41
N GLN A 569 -7.38 -6.79 -11.42
CA GLN A 569 -7.53 -5.42 -11.93
C GLN A 569 -8.94 -5.11 -12.47
N ARG A 570 -9.74 -6.14 -12.77
CA ARG A 570 -11.12 -6.01 -13.23
C ARG A 570 -12.15 -6.18 -12.10
N ALA A 571 -11.75 -6.04 -10.84
CA ALA A 571 -12.59 -6.24 -9.66
C ALA A 571 -13.19 -7.66 -9.52
N VAL A 572 -12.62 -8.67 -10.16
CA VAL A 572 -13.09 -10.06 -10.13
C VAL A 572 -12.23 -10.90 -9.20
N CYS A 573 -12.85 -11.73 -8.37
CA CYS A 573 -12.15 -12.79 -7.63
C CYS A 573 -12.02 -14.02 -8.52
N LEU A 574 -10.82 -14.26 -9.05
CA LEU A 574 -10.57 -15.39 -9.97
C LEU A 574 -10.66 -16.76 -9.28
N LEU A 575 -10.64 -16.82 -7.95
CA LEU A 575 -10.79 -18.06 -7.19
C LEU A 575 -12.26 -18.46 -7.03
N THR A 576 -13.16 -17.49 -6.82
CA THR A 576 -14.58 -17.73 -6.50
C THR A 576 -15.53 -17.28 -7.60
N ASP A 577 -15.01 -16.71 -8.69
CA ASP A 577 -15.75 -16.10 -9.79
C ASP A 577 -16.72 -14.98 -9.34
N ALA A 578 -16.43 -14.32 -8.20
CA ALA A 578 -17.21 -13.16 -7.75
C ALA A 578 -16.77 -11.89 -8.51
N PRO A 579 -17.72 -11.00 -8.94
CA PRO A 579 -19.15 -11.08 -8.75
C PRO A 579 -19.82 -12.14 -9.63
N SER A 580 -20.90 -12.75 -9.15
CA SER A 580 -21.65 -13.76 -9.86
C SER A 580 -23.15 -13.43 -9.89
N SER A 581 -23.89 -14.10 -10.76
CA SER A 581 -25.35 -14.00 -10.78
C SER A 581 -25.96 -14.54 -9.49
N VAL A 582 -27.09 -13.99 -9.11
CA VAL A 582 -27.89 -14.42 -7.96
C VAL A 582 -29.21 -15.05 -8.43
N ASP A 583 -29.79 -15.90 -7.59
CA ASP A 583 -31.06 -16.57 -7.89
C ASP A 583 -32.21 -15.58 -8.05
N ALA A 584 -33.08 -15.81 -9.03
CA ALA A 584 -34.24 -14.96 -9.33
C ALA A 584 -35.21 -14.88 -8.12
N ARG A 585 -35.29 -15.91 -7.27
CA ARG A 585 -36.09 -15.87 -6.05
C ARG A 585 -35.53 -14.88 -5.04
N GLN A 586 -34.21 -14.83 -4.88
CA GLN A 586 -33.55 -13.83 -4.00
C GLN A 586 -33.82 -12.41 -4.47
N LEU A 587 -33.73 -12.15 -5.78
CA LEU A 587 -34.07 -10.83 -6.35
C LEU A 587 -35.52 -10.45 -6.08
N LYS A 588 -36.45 -11.40 -6.25
CA LYS A 588 -37.88 -11.19 -5.97
C LYS A 588 -38.13 -10.91 -4.49
N GLU A 589 -37.47 -11.63 -3.58
CA GLU A 589 -37.57 -11.40 -2.12
C GLU A 589 -37.03 -10.02 -1.71
N LEU A 590 -36.07 -9.48 -2.45
CA LEU A 590 -35.51 -8.15 -2.26
C LEU A 590 -36.31 -7.04 -2.98
N GLY A 591 -37.31 -7.41 -3.81
CA GLY A 591 -38.05 -6.45 -4.62
C GLY A 591 -37.23 -5.78 -5.72
N ILE A 592 -36.17 -6.44 -6.22
CA ILE A 592 -35.20 -5.90 -7.18
C ILE A 592 -35.39 -6.55 -8.54
N LYS A 593 -35.29 -5.75 -9.61
CA LYS A 593 -35.17 -6.20 -11.00
C LYS A 593 -33.84 -5.74 -11.58
N ILE A 594 -33.17 -6.63 -12.29
CA ILE A 594 -31.96 -6.28 -13.06
C ILE A 594 -32.42 -5.60 -14.35
N ALA A 595 -32.04 -4.34 -14.53
CA ALA A 595 -32.14 -3.62 -15.79
C ALA A 595 -30.71 -3.55 -16.37
N LEU A 596 -30.44 -4.34 -17.42
CA LEU A 596 -29.21 -4.18 -18.17
C LEU A 596 -29.45 -2.99 -19.10
N GLY A 597 -28.57 -1.98 -19.05
CA GLY A 597 -28.60 -0.89 -20.02
C GLY A 597 -28.34 -1.45 -21.44
N ASP A 598 -28.93 -0.82 -22.42
CA ASP A 598 -28.73 -1.13 -23.83
C ASP A 598 -27.29 -0.88 -24.28
#